data_60ed150c434b2e5bf9711df47ac22a87
#
_entry.id   60ed150c434b2e5bf9711df47ac22a87
#
_cell.length_a   1.000
_cell.length_b   1.000
_cell.length_c   1.000
_cell.angle_alpha   90.00
_cell.angle_beta   90.00
_cell.angle_gamma   90.00
#
_symmetry.space_group_name_H-M   'P 1'
#
loop_
_entity.id
_entity.type
_entity.pdbx_description
1 polymer ?
#
loop_
_entity_poly.entity_id
_entity_poly.type
_entity_poly.pdbx_seq_one_letter_code
_entity_poly.pdbx_strand_id
1 'polypeptide(L)'
;MNKYKVFSEKIKNMPWEERPKDSDEIVWRSAKNPIVKRNPVKGIARIFNSAVVPLDDGTFVGVFRAETVHTLPHMRVGRSKDGINWVFEEKPIDLVDEDGNPWNPYYAYDPRLILIEGVYYI
;
A
#
# COMPACT_ATOMS: atom_id res chain seq x y z
N MET A 1 4.38 33.19 1.21
CA MET A 1 3.62 32.85 2.45
C MET A 1 3.01 31.47 2.28
N ASN A 2 3.44 30.47 3.06
CA ASN A 2 2.83 29.13 3.00
C ASN A 2 1.38 29.21 3.49
N LYS A 3 0.43 28.96 2.60
CA LYS A 3 -1.01 28.94 2.91
C LYS A 3 -1.44 27.69 3.71
N TYR A 4 -0.55 26.72 3.92
CA TYR A 4 -0.89 25.43 4.50
C TYR A 4 -0.24 25.28 5.85
N LYS A 5 -1.01 24.83 6.84
CA LYS A 5 -0.52 24.47 8.16
C LYS A 5 -0.21 22.98 8.17
N VAL A 6 1.04 22.64 8.46
CA VAL A 6 1.46 21.25 8.67
C VAL A 6 1.16 20.86 10.11
N PHE A 7 0.43 19.77 10.33
CA PHE A 7 -0.02 19.33 11.64
C PHE A 7 0.77 18.12 12.18
N SER A 8 1.67 17.56 11.38
CA SER A 8 2.46 16.41 11.78
C SER A 8 3.92 16.58 11.38
N GLU A 9 4.80 15.82 12.01
CA GLU A 9 6.17 15.68 11.57
C GLU A 9 6.24 14.91 10.24
N LYS A 10 7.36 15.10 9.52
CA LYS A 10 7.60 14.36 8.29
C LYS A 10 7.73 12.87 8.61
N ILE A 11 7.03 12.04 7.84
CA ILE A 11 7.19 10.59 7.90
C ILE A 11 8.61 10.24 7.46
N LYS A 12 9.32 9.50 8.31
CA LYS A 12 10.69 9.05 8.05
C LYS A 12 10.74 8.18 6.79
N ASN A 13 11.76 8.39 5.96
CA ASN A 13 11.97 7.65 4.71
C ASN A 13 10.85 7.75 3.65
N MET A 14 9.86 8.64 3.85
CA MET A 14 8.87 8.91 2.82
C MET A 14 9.54 9.51 1.58
N PRO A 15 9.31 8.95 0.38
CA PRO A 15 9.97 9.41 -0.85
C PRO A 15 9.33 10.70 -1.39
N TRP A 16 9.57 11.80 -0.71
CA TRP A 16 9.09 13.11 -1.14
C TRP A 16 9.87 13.61 -2.35
N GLU A 17 9.15 14.09 -3.34
CA GLU A 17 9.69 14.84 -4.48
C GLU A 17 8.94 16.17 -4.59
N GLU A 18 9.67 17.23 -4.89
CA GLU A 18 9.04 18.53 -5.15
C GLU A 18 8.41 18.53 -6.55
N ARG A 19 7.22 19.12 -6.65
CA ARG A 19 6.57 19.34 -7.93
C ARG A 19 7.47 20.22 -8.82
N PRO A 20 7.71 19.85 -10.09
CA PRO A 20 8.43 20.71 -11.02
C PRO A 20 7.77 22.10 -11.11
N LYS A 21 8.57 23.17 -11.10
CA LYS A 21 8.09 24.55 -11.09
C LYS A 21 7.24 24.90 -12.32
N ASP A 22 7.54 24.25 -13.43
CA ASP A 22 6.93 24.50 -14.73
C ASP A 22 5.74 23.54 -15.03
N SER A 23 5.29 22.79 -14.03
CA SER A 23 4.20 21.84 -14.23
C SER A 23 2.84 22.52 -14.09
N ASP A 24 2.02 22.49 -15.15
CA ASP A 24 0.63 22.95 -15.17
C ASP A 24 -0.37 21.86 -14.77
N GLU A 25 0.12 20.64 -14.47
CA GLU A 25 -0.76 19.52 -14.14
C GLU A 25 -1.47 19.75 -12.82
N ILE A 26 -2.79 19.48 -12.78
CA ILE A 26 -3.60 19.55 -11.55
C ILE A 26 -3.11 18.53 -10.52
N VAL A 27 -2.74 17.32 -10.99
CA VAL A 27 -2.19 16.22 -10.18
C VAL A 27 -0.82 15.87 -10.72
N TRP A 28 0.22 16.19 -9.97
CA TRP A 28 1.58 15.77 -10.29
C TRP A 28 1.90 14.42 -9.67
N ARG A 29 2.60 13.59 -10.42
CA ARG A 29 3.03 12.26 -9.98
C ARG A 29 4.53 12.13 -10.08
N SER A 30 5.13 11.41 -9.12
CA SER A 30 6.55 11.07 -9.17
C SER A 30 6.92 10.39 -10.49
N ALA A 31 8.08 10.75 -11.05
CA ALA A 31 8.63 10.12 -12.24
C ALA A 31 8.97 8.62 -12.05
N LYS A 32 9.00 8.15 -10.80
CA LYS A 32 9.20 6.73 -10.46
C LYS A 32 7.95 5.88 -10.64
N ASN A 33 6.79 6.50 -10.87
CA ASN A 33 5.56 5.74 -11.14
C ASN A 33 5.60 5.07 -12.53
N PRO A 34 4.99 3.88 -12.67
CA PRO A 34 4.42 3.05 -11.61
C PRO A 34 5.50 2.36 -10.77
N ILE A 35 5.45 2.48 -9.44
CA ILE A 35 6.39 1.85 -8.52
C ILE A 35 6.21 0.33 -8.43
N VAL A 36 5.00 -0.16 -8.70
CA VAL A 36 4.73 -1.60 -8.82
C VAL A 36 4.37 -1.90 -10.27
N LYS A 37 5.21 -2.68 -10.92
CA LYS A 37 5.02 -3.08 -12.32
C LYS A 37 4.01 -4.22 -12.43
N ARG A 38 3.64 -4.58 -13.66
CA ARG A 38 2.83 -5.78 -13.93
C ARG A 38 3.59 -7.06 -13.57
N ASN A 39 2.84 -8.09 -13.19
CA ASN A 39 3.35 -9.41 -12.78
C ASN A 39 4.39 -9.31 -11.64
N PRO A 40 4.09 -8.59 -10.55
CA PRO A 40 5.06 -8.33 -9.49
C PRO A 40 5.39 -9.58 -8.67
N VAL A 41 4.47 -10.55 -8.63
CA VAL A 41 4.61 -11.83 -7.94
C VAL A 41 4.00 -12.91 -8.82
N LYS A 42 4.48 -14.13 -8.73
CA LYS A 42 3.96 -15.27 -9.50
C LYS A 42 2.44 -15.43 -9.32
N GLY A 43 1.72 -15.50 -10.42
CA GLY A 43 0.25 -15.65 -10.45
C GLY A 43 -0.53 -14.36 -10.20
N ILE A 44 0.14 -13.23 -9.95
CA ILE A 44 -0.47 -11.91 -9.77
C ILE A 44 -0.20 -11.04 -10.99
N ALA A 45 -1.26 -10.66 -11.67
CA ALA A 45 -1.17 -9.81 -12.86
C ALA A 45 -0.87 -8.35 -12.50
N ARG A 46 -1.43 -7.84 -11.41
CA ARG A 46 -1.32 -6.44 -10.99
C ARG A 46 -1.65 -6.25 -9.51
N ILE A 47 -1.08 -5.19 -8.94
CA ILE A 47 -1.34 -4.71 -7.58
C ILE A 47 -1.75 -3.25 -7.66
N PHE A 48 -2.78 -2.87 -6.92
CA PHE A 48 -3.28 -1.50 -6.80
C PHE A 48 -4.18 -1.34 -5.57
N ASN A 49 -4.67 -0.12 -5.31
CA ASN A 49 -5.53 0.21 -4.18
C ASN A 49 -4.98 -0.36 -2.87
N SER A 50 -3.93 0.29 -2.39
CA SER A 50 -3.21 -0.12 -1.18
C SER A 50 -3.59 0.73 0.03
N ALA A 51 -3.45 0.15 1.21
CA ALA A 51 -3.36 0.86 2.47
C ALA A 51 -1.96 0.64 3.05
N VAL A 52 -1.22 1.72 3.32
CA VAL A 52 0.18 1.66 3.77
C VAL A 52 0.34 2.48 5.02
N VAL A 53 1.09 1.96 5.98
CA VAL A 53 1.49 2.68 7.19
C VAL A 53 3.01 2.65 7.37
N PRO A 54 3.61 3.73 7.89
CA PRO A 54 4.99 3.71 8.34
C PRO A 54 5.12 2.94 9.64
N LEU A 55 6.27 2.31 9.86
CA LEU A 55 6.65 1.68 11.11
C LEU A 55 7.68 2.57 11.86
N ASP A 56 7.84 2.33 13.15
CA ASP A 56 8.74 3.12 14.01
C ASP A 56 10.21 3.05 13.58
N ASP A 57 10.61 1.93 12.97
CA ASP A 57 11.95 1.74 12.41
C ASP A 57 12.18 2.52 11.10
N GLY A 58 11.15 3.18 10.58
CA GLY A 58 11.16 3.96 9.34
C GLY A 58 10.94 3.12 8.08
N THR A 59 10.61 1.85 8.21
CA THR A 59 10.12 1.02 7.09
C THR A 59 8.63 1.19 6.88
N PHE A 60 8.08 0.54 5.87
CA PHE A 60 6.66 0.59 5.53
C PHE A 60 6.09 -0.82 5.44
N VAL A 61 4.88 -0.99 5.94
CA VAL A 61 4.07 -2.16 5.70
C VAL A 61 2.74 -1.75 5.09
N GLY A 62 2.21 -2.57 4.21
CA GLY A 62 0.92 -2.29 3.60
C GLY A 62 0.14 -3.55 3.25
N VAL A 63 -1.16 -3.35 3.10
CA VAL A 63 -2.09 -4.32 2.55
C VAL A 63 -2.50 -3.86 1.18
N PHE A 64 -2.41 -4.73 0.21
CA PHE A 64 -2.53 -4.43 -1.20
C PHE A 64 -3.61 -5.31 -1.83
N ARG A 65 -4.46 -4.70 -2.65
CA ARG A 65 -5.29 -5.44 -3.58
C ARG A 65 -4.40 -6.03 -4.66
N ALA A 66 -4.35 -7.34 -4.72
CA ALA A 66 -3.60 -8.10 -5.70
C ALA A 66 -4.56 -8.91 -6.57
N GLU A 67 -4.59 -8.64 -7.87
CA GLU A 67 -5.42 -9.40 -8.82
C GLU A 67 -4.62 -10.52 -9.47
N THR A 68 -5.18 -11.71 -9.43
CA THR A 68 -4.66 -12.87 -10.16
C THR A 68 -4.77 -12.68 -11.66
N VAL A 69 -4.13 -13.56 -12.42
CA VAL A 69 -4.28 -13.62 -13.89
C VAL A 69 -5.72 -13.95 -14.34
N HIS A 70 -6.55 -14.45 -13.41
CA HIS A 70 -7.97 -14.72 -13.62
C HIS A 70 -8.89 -13.61 -13.08
N THR A 71 -8.34 -12.44 -12.79
CA THR A 71 -9.07 -11.25 -12.30
C THR A 71 -9.72 -11.38 -10.92
N LEU A 72 -9.35 -12.40 -10.14
CA LEU A 72 -9.81 -12.53 -8.75
C LEU A 72 -8.92 -11.72 -7.82
N PRO A 73 -9.48 -10.77 -7.05
CA PRO A 73 -8.71 -9.98 -6.10
C PRO A 73 -8.49 -10.74 -4.79
N HIS A 74 -7.29 -10.57 -4.24
CA HIS A 74 -6.95 -10.96 -2.86
C HIS A 74 -6.26 -9.81 -2.16
N MET A 75 -6.14 -9.92 -0.84
CA MET A 75 -5.30 -9.06 -0.04
C MET A 75 -3.92 -9.70 0.15
N ARG A 76 -2.86 -8.91 -0.05
CA ARG A 76 -1.47 -9.33 0.20
C ARG A 76 -0.74 -8.31 1.04
N VAL A 77 0.15 -8.80 1.90
CA VAL A 77 1.08 -7.94 2.61
C VAL A 77 2.25 -7.57 1.71
N GLY A 78 2.64 -6.32 1.76
CA GLY A 78 3.87 -5.83 1.15
C GLY A 78 4.69 -5.04 2.16
N ARG A 79 6.02 -5.08 2.02
CA ARG A 79 6.96 -4.36 2.86
C ARG A 79 7.93 -3.57 2.01
N SER A 80 8.32 -2.40 2.52
CA SER A 80 9.29 -1.54 1.84
C SER A 80 10.16 -0.80 2.84
N LYS A 81 11.41 -0.53 2.48
CA LYS A 81 12.33 0.30 3.27
C LYS A 81 12.29 1.77 2.86
N ASP A 82 11.74 2.07 1.70
CA ASP A 82 11.84 3.40 1.07
C ASP A 82 10.54 3.87 0.40
N GLY A 83 9.45 3.09 0.53
CA GLY A 83 8.16 3.38 -0.10
C GLY A 83 8.14 3.24 -1.62
N ILE A 84 9.26 2.89 -2.26
CA ILE A 84 9.41 2.73 -3.71
C ILE A 84 9.61 1.25 -4.08
N ASN A 85 10.54 0.60 -3.40
CA ASN A 85 10.88 -0.79 -3.65
C ASN A 85 10.10 -1.68 -2.70
N TRP A 86 9.15 -2.45 -3.24
CA TRP A 86 8.23 -3.29 -2.47
C TRP A 86 8.53 -4.76 -2.67
N VAL A 87 8.49 -5.49 -1.56
CA VAL A 87 8.51 -6.95 -1.52
C VAL A 87 7.15 -7.43 -1.05
N PHE A 88 6.51 -8.27 -1.83
CA PHE A 88 5.17 -8.81 -1.53
C PHE A 88 5.28 -10.26 -1.07
N GLU A 89 4.46 -10.62 -0.09
CA GLU A 89 4.34 -12.00 0.34
C GLU A 89 3.71 -12.86 -0.75
N GLU A 90 4.19 -14.09 -0.90
CA GLU A 90 3.71 -15.01 -1.95
C GLU A 90 2.28 -15.49 -1.68
N LYS A 91 1.89 -15.57 -0.41
CA LYS A 91 0.54 -15.99 -0.02
C LYS A 91 -0.37 -14.79 0.19
N PRO A 92 -1.67 -14.91 -0.10
CA PRO A 92 -2.65 -13.93 0.36
C PRO A 92 -2.75 -13.92 1.89
N ILE A 93 -3.38 -12.88 2.43
CA ILE A 93 -3.74 -12.83 3.85
C ILE A 93 -4.84 -13.86 4.10
N ASP A 94 -4.64 -14.70 5.10
CA ASP A 94 -5.66 -15.60 5.60
C ASP A 94 -6.67 -14.78 6.42
N LEU A 95 -7.90 -14.67 5.92
CA LEU A 95 -8.98 -14.00 6.62
C LEU A 95 -9.73 -15.01 7.49
N VAL A 96 -10.17 -14.55 8.65
CA VAL A 96 -11.00 -15.34 9.56
C VAL A 96 -12.26 -14.55 9.94
N ASP A 97 -13.32 -15.26 10.26
CA ASP A 97 -14.55 -14.67 10.80
C ASP A 97 -14.41 -14.36 12.31
N GLU A 98 -15.49 -13.87 12.92
CA GLU A 98 -15.54 -13.51 14.34
C GLU A 98 -15.33 -14.69 15.29
N ASP A 99 -15.58 -15.92 14.81
CA ASP A 99 -15.37 -17.16 15.55
C ASP A 99 -13.97 -17.77 15.31
N GLY A 100 -13.16 -17.13 14.44
CA GLY A 100 -11.82 -17.60 14.09
C GLY A 100 -11.79 -18.68 13.00
N ASN A 101 -12.91 -18.96 12.32
CA ASN A 101 -12.93 -19.88 11.22
C ASN A 101 -12.41 -19.23 9.94
N PRO A 102 -11.77 -20.00 9.03
CA PRO A 102 -11.35 -19.50 7.75
C PRO A 102 -12.49 -18.85 6.95
N TRP A 103 -12.31 -17.61 6.57
CA TRP A 103 -13.26 -16.86 5.78
C TRP A 103 -12.68 -16.52 4.40
N ASN A 104 -13.28 -17.07 3.35
CA ASN A 104 -12.88 -16.89 1.97
C ASN A 104 -13.94 -16.07 1.21
N PRO A 105 -13.93 -14.74 1.30
CA PRO A 105 -14.82 -13.92 0.51
C PRO A 105 -14.50 -14.06 -0.97
N TYR A 106 -15.53 -14.10 -1.82
CA TYR A 106 -15.35 -14.14 -3.26
C TYR A 106 -14.57 -12.93 -3.80
N TYR A 107 -14.76 -11.76 -3.16
CA TYR A 107 -14.01 -10.55 -3.41
C TYR A 107 -13.50 -9.96 -2.09
N ALA A 108 -12.20 -9.64 -2.06
CA ALA A 108 -11.58 -8.82 -1.03
C ALA A 108 -10.71 -7.75 -1.71
N TYR A 109 -11.08 -6.47 -1.57
CA TYR A 109 -10.42 -5.37 -2.26
C TYR A 109 -10.56 -4.05 -1.50
N ASP A 110 -9.78 -3.06 -1.95
CA ASP A 110 -9.77 -1.69 -1.44
C ASP A 110 -9.57 -1.61 0.09
N PRO A 111 -8.46 -2.13 0.61
CA PRO A 111 -8.21 -2.19 2.05
C PRO A 111 -8.12 -0.80 2.67
N ARG A 112 -8.42 -0.77 3.96
CA ARG A 112 -8.00 0.29 4.88
C ARG A 112 -7.17 -0.37 5.97
N LEU A 113 -6.17 0.36 6.46
CA LEU A 113 -5.26 -0.15 7.49
C LEU A 113 -5.11 0.91 8.57
N ILE A 114 -5.37 0.53 9.80
CA ILE A 114 -5.23 1.40 10.96
C ILE A 114 -4.58 0.66 12.12
N LEU A 115 -3.74 1.37 12.87
CA LEU A 115 -3.14 0.89 14.10
C LEU A 115 -3.93 1.44 15.29
N ILE A 116 -4.47 0.56 16.13
CA ILE A 116 -5.18 0.92 17.36
C ILE A 116 -4.61 0.05 18.49
N GLU A 117 -4.09 0.68 19.55
CA GLU A 117 -3.54 0.01 20.74
C GLU A 117 -2.54 -1.12 20.42
N GLY A 118 -1.68 -0.91 19.42
CA GLY A 118 -0.66 -1.86 19.00
C GLY A 118 -1.15 -3.00 18.09
N VAL A 119 -2.44 -3.03 17.73
CA VAL A 119 -3.05 -4.01 16.82
C VAL A 119 -3.38 -3.34 15.49
N TYR A 120 -3.01 -3.99 14.39
CA TYR A 120 -3.39 -3.55 13.05
C TYR A 120 -4.74 -4.15 12.65
N TYR A 121 -5.66 -3.25 12.25
CA TYR A 121 -6.97 -3.62 11.71
C TYR A 121 -7.00 -3.34 10.22
N ILE A 122 -7.58 -4.28 9.46
CA ILE A 122 -7.76 -4.18 8.01
C ILE A 122 -9.25 -4.09 7.71
#